data_5ab6dc5b14de87e562e72b94c17fe622
#
_entry.id   5ab6dc5b14de87e562e72b94c17fe622
#
_cell.length_a   1.000
_cell.length_b   1.000
_cell.length_c   1.000
_cell.angle_alpha   90.00
_cell.angle_beta   90.00
_cell.angle_gamma   90.00
#
_symmetry.space_group_name_H-M   'P 1'
#
loop_
_entity.id
_entity.type
_entity.pdbx_description
1 polymer ?
#
loop_
_entity_poly.entity_id
_entity_poly.type
_entity_poly.pdbx_seq_one_letter_code
_entity_poly.pdbx_strand_id
1 'polypeptide(L)'
;VVVRFKDNTILKGKTNNFFPNKTSFHLELVNGEQMEVHVEELKALFFVKSYEGDKQHQKSYGDKVPGGGRKIQVRFSDGETIVGYTTGYSPDRAGFYMVPADLKGNNERIFVVASATEAIEMA
;
A
#
# COMPACT_ATOMS: atom_id res chain seq x y z
N VAL A 1 7.42 -7.58 -1.31
CA VAL A 1 6.46 -6.50 -1.57
C VAL A 1 5.77 -6.72 -2.90
N VAL A 2 4.57 -6.22 -3.01
CA VAL A 2 3.83 -6.13 -4.27
C VAL A 2 3.68 -4.65 -4.61
N VAL A 3 4.19 -4.26 -5.77
CA VAL A 3 4.16 -2.89 -6.26
C VAL A 3 3.06 -2.78 -7.31
N ARG A 4 2.09 -1.92 -7.09
CA ARG A 4 1.03 -1.64 -8.05
C ARG A 4 1.20 -0.27 -8.65
N PHE A 5 1.16 -0.22 -9.97
CA PHE A 5 1.29 1.02 -10.73
C PHE A 5 -0.08 1.60 -11.07
N LYS A 6 -0.09 2.89 -11.39
CA LYS A 6 -1.33 3.58 -11.82
C LYS A 6 -1.91 3.00 -13.11
N ASP A 7 -1.07 2.39 -13.96
CA ASP A 7 -1.48 1.78 -15.22
C ASP A 7 -1.94 0.32 -15.08
N ASN A 8 -2.13 -0.15 -13.83
CA ASN A 8 -2.52 -1.51 -13.47
C ASN A 8 -1.42 -2.57 -13.57
N THR A 9 -0.18 -2.19 -13.88
CA THR A 9 0.96 -3.09 -13.83
C THR A 9 1.20 -3.52 -12.38
N ILE A 10 1.52 -4.80 -12.17
CA ILE A 10 1.82 -5.36 -10.86
C ILE A 10 3.18 -6.04 -10.93
N LEU A 11 4.09 -5.65 -10.04
CA LEU A 11 5.40 -6.28 -9.90
C LEU A 11 5.56 -6.81 -8.49
N LYS A 12 6.22 -7.96 -8.36
CA LYS A 12 6.49 -8.61 -7.08
C LYS A 12 7.99 -8.74 -6.88
N GLY A 13 8.46 -8.44 -5.68
CA GLY A 13 9.88 -8.51 -5.40
C GLY A 13 10.23 -8.04 -4.01
N LYS A 14 11.50 -7.66 -3.85
CA LYS A 14 12.06 -7.18 -2.59
C LYS A 14 12.68 -5.80 -2.77
N THR A 15 12.60 -4.98 -1.74
CA THR A 15 13.32 -3.71 -1.70
C THR A 15 13.95 -3.52 -0.32
N ASN A 16 15.14 -2.94 -0.30
CA ASN A 16 15.82 -2.57 0.93
C ASN A 16 16.13 -1.07 1.00
N ASN A 17 15.73 -0.29 0.01
CA ASN A 17 15.99 1.14 -0.05
C ASN A 17 14.74 1.97 -0.31
N PHE A 18 13.56 1.44 -0.01
CA PHE A 18 12.35 2.22 -0.06
C PHE A 18 12.24 3.09 1.20
N PHE A 19 12.12 4.41 0.98
CA PHE A 19 11.89 5.39 2.05
C PHE A 19 10.77 6.34 1.64
N PRO A 20 9.82 6.64 2.53
CA PRO A 20 8.66 7.47 2.18
C PRO A 20 8.98 8.87 1.68
N ASN A 21 10.17 9.39 2.00
CA ASN A 21 10.59 10.73 1.59
C ASN A 21 11.41 10.74 0.29
N LYS A 22 11.60 9.58 -0.34
CA LYS A 22 12.33 9.48 -1.61
C LYS A 22 11.37 9.34 -2.78
N THR A 23 11.83 9.81 -3.95
CA THR A 23 11.02 9.78 -5.17
C THR A 23 11.17 8.48 -5.96
N SER A 24 12.18 7.67 -5.64
CA SER A 24 12.40 6.38 -6.29
C SER A 24 13.07 5.39 -5.36
N PHE A 25 13.00 4.11 -5.73
CA PHE A 25 13.67 3.02 -5.03
C PHE A 25 13.98 1.91 -6.03
N HIS A 26 14.82 0.96 -5.61
CA HIS A 26 15.14 -0.21 -6.41
C HIS A 26 14.34 -1.41 -5.96
N LEU A 27 13.76 -2.13 -6.92
CA LEU A 27 13.01 -3.35 -6.71
C LEU A 27 13.79 -4.51 -7.32
N GLU A 28 14.10 -5.52 -6.50
CA GLU A 28 14.64 -6.78 -6.98
C GLU A 28 13.48 -7.74 -7.24
N LEU A 29 13.27 -8.06 -8.52
CA LEU A 29 12.20 -8.95 -8.94
C LEU A 29 12.48 -10.39 -8.54
N VAL A 30 11.45 -11.24 -8.55
CA VAL A 30 11.57 -12.65 -8.17
C VAL A 30 12.57 -13.41 -9.05
N ASN A 31 12.76 -12.96 -10.30
CA ASN A 31 13.74 -13.56 -11.23
C ASN A 31 15.18 -13.06 -11.04
N GLY A 32 15.41 -12.18 -10.06
CA GLY A 32 16.72 -11.60 -9.77
C GLY A 32 17.05 -10.31 -10.49
N GLU A 33 16.22 -9.88 -11.44
CA GLU A 33 16.42 -8.60 -12.12
C GLU A 33 16.16 -7.43 -11.15
N GLN A 34 16.92 -6.35 -11.32
CA GLN A 34 16.72 -5.13 -10.56
C GLN A 34 16.20 -4.03 -11.46
N MET A 35 15.27 -3.23 -10.93
CA MET A 35 14.77 -2.07 -11.65
C MET A 35 14.54 -0.89 -10.71
N GLU A 36 14.69 0.31 -11.25
CA GLU A 36 14.34 1.53 -10.53
C GLU A 36 12.85 1.81 -10.69
N VAL A 37 12.18 2.09 -9.57
CA VAL A 37 10.76 2.37 -9.54
C VAL A 37 10.54 3.80 -9.05
N HIS A 38 9.78 4.58 -9.79
CA HIS A 38 9.44 5.95 -9.45
C HIS A 38 8.10 6.00 -8.73
N VAL A 39 8.09 6.57 -7.53
CA VAL A 39 6.91 6.58 -6.66
C VAL A 39 5.71 7.28 -7.31
N GLU A 40 5.94 8.31 -8.12
CA GLU A 40 4.87 9.06 -8.80
C GLU A 40 4.08 8.21 -9.80
N GLU A 41 4.65 7.09 -10.25
CA GLU A 41 3.97 6.17 -11.17
C GLU A 41 3.14 5.12 -10.44
N LEU A 42 3.21 5.08 -9.11
CA LEU A 42 2.61 4.03 -8.31
C LEU A 42 1.22 4.40 -7.81
N LYS A 43 0.39 3.38 -7.69
CA LYS A 43 -0.83 3.41 -6.91
C LYS A 43 -0.52 3.19 -5.43
N ALA A 44 0.20 2.12 -5.12
CA ALA A 44 0.54 1.75 -3.75
C ALA A 44 1.62 0.67 -3.73
N LEU A 45 2.29 0.56 -2.57
CA LEU A 45 3.26 -0.49 -2.28
C LEU A 45 2.69 -1.35 -1.16
N PHE A 46 2.48 -2.64 -1.44
CA PHE A 46 1.87 -3.57 -0.50
C PHE A 46 2.94 -4.45 0.14
N PHE A 47 3.06 -4.39 1.45
CA PHE A 47 3.92 -5.29 2.22
C PHE A 47 3.08 -6.51 2.57
N VAL A 48 3.29 -7.60 1.84
CA VAL A 48 2.42 -8.77 1.87
C VAL A 48 3.04 -9.91 2.65
N LYS A 49 2.19 -10.79 3.18
CA LYS A 49 2.61 -12.01 3.86
C LYS A 49 3.05 -13.08 2.87
N SER A 50 2.45 -13.09 1.67
CA SER A 50 2.72 -14.05 0.61
C SER A 50 2.50 -13.39 -0.75
N TYR A 51 3.36 -13.72 -1.74
CA TYR A 51 3.19 -13.22 -3.10
C TYR A 51 1.94 -13.76 -3.79
N GLU A 52 1.47 -14.94 -3.38
CA GLU A 52 0.30 -15.58 -3.98
C GLU A 52 -1.01 -15.04 -3.44
N GLY A 53 -0.97 -14.43 -2.26
CA GLY A 53 -2.15 -13.95 -1.58
C GLY A 53 -2.96 -15.07 -0.94
N ASP A 54 -4.08 -14.71 -0.33
CA ASP A 54 -5.04 -15.65 0.26
C ASP A 54 -6.37 -15.47 -0.46
N LYS A 55 -6.59 -16.28 -1.48
CA LYS A 55 -7.77 -16.18 -2.34
C LYS A 55 -9.06 -16.62 -1.65
N GLN A 56 -8.96 -17.35 -0.54
CA GLN A 56 -10.12 -17.84 0.20
C GLN A 56 -10.50 -16.93 1.36
N HIS A 57 -9.66 -15.96 1.67
CA HIS A 57 -9.89 -15.05 2.76
C HIS A 57 -11.00 -14.05 2.43
N GLN A 58 -11.96 -13.89 3.34
CA GLN A 58 -12.97 -12.85 3.24
C GLN A 58 -12.54 -11.64 4.03
N LYS A 59 -12.56 -10.46 3.40
CA LYS A 59 -12.15 -9.24 4.07
C LYS A 59 -13.07 -8.90 5.23
N SER A 60 -12.47 -8.53 6.36
CA SER A 60 -13.15 -7.99 7.53
C SER A 60 -12.69 -6.56 7.76
N TYR A 61 -13.62 -5.64 7.91
CA TYR A 61 -13.31 -4.24 8.14
C TYR A 61 -13.56 -3.81 9.59
N GLY A 62 -13.93 -4.76 10.44
CA GLY A 62 -14.26 -4.50 11.85
C GLY A 62 -13.10 -4.68 12.82
N ASP A 63 -11.97 -5.20 12.37
CA ASP A 63 -10.82 -5.45 13.24
C ASP A 63 -10.22 -4.14 13.73
N LYS A 64 -9.92 -4.10 15.04
CA LYS A 64 -9.18 -2.97 15.60
C LYS A 64 -7.69 -3.26 15.53
N VAL A 65 -6.91 -2.24 15.17
CA VAL A 65 -5.46 -2.33 15.07
C VAL A 65 -4.86 -1.62 16.28
N PRO A 66 -4.26 -2.35 17.25
CA PRO A 66 -3.63 -1.74 18.41
C PRO A 66 -2.52 -0.78 17.96
N GLY A 67 -2.56 0.46 18.45
CA GLY A 67 -1.58 1.48 18.07
C GLY A 67 -1.68 1.98 16.62
N GLY A 68 -2.74 1.60 15.91
CA GLY A 68 -2.91 1.92 14.48
C GLY A 68 -3.36 3.35 14.18
N GLY A 69 -3.67 4.14 15.21
CA GLY A 69 -4.07 5.52 15.06
C GLY A 69 -5.52 5.69 14.64
N ARG A 70 -5.76 6.58 13.69
CA ARG A 70 -7.11 6.94 13.25
C ARG A 70 -7.56 6.03 12.12
N LYS A 71 -8.86 5.69 12.12
CA LYS A 71 -9.46 4.95 11.02
C LYS A 71 -9.46 5.82 9.76
N ILE A 72 -9.09 5.21 8.63
CA ILE A 72 -9.02 5.88 7.35
C ILE A 72 -9.65 5.02 6.27
N GLN A 73 -10.37 5.67 5.36
CA GLN A 73 -10.88 5.03 4.15
C GLN A 73 -10.24 5.73 2.95
N VAL A 74 -9.58 4.96 2.11
CA VAL A 74 -8.90 5.45 0.91
C VAL A 74 -9.61 4.91 -0.32
N ARG A 75 -10.08 5.80 -1.18
CA ARG A 75 -10.62 5.44 -2.48
C ARG A 75 -9.62 5.83 -3.55
N PHE A 76 -9.15 4.85 -4.30
CA PHE A 76 -8.22 5.08 -5.40
C PHE A 76 -8.96 5.52 -6.66
N SER A 77 -8.21 6.15 -7.57
CA SER A 77 -8.76 6.63 -8.84
C SER A 77 -9.30 5.52 -9.74
N ASP A 78 -8.84 4.28 -9.52
CA ASP A 78 -9.35 3.09 -10.23
C ASP A 78 -10.62 2.50 -9.63
N GLY A 79 -11.13 3.10 -8.56
CA GLY A 79 -12.36 2.67 -7.89
C GLY A 79 -12.17 1.75 -6.70
N GLU A 80 -10.97 1.24 -6.47
CA GLU A 80 -10.71 0.39 -5.31
C GLU A 80 -10.78 1.21 -4.02
N THR A 81 -11.39 0.63 -2.98
CA THR A 81 -11.47 1.24 -1.65
C THR A 81 -10.77 0.35 -0.64
N ILE A 82 -9.90 0.94 0.18
CA ILE A 82 -9.20 0.26 1.27
C ILE A 82 -9.52 0.96 2.57
N VAL A 83 -9.86 0.17 3.59
CA VAL A 83 -10.15 0.67 4.95
C VAL A 83 -9.05 0.18 5.88
N GLY A 84 -8.58 1.06 6.75
CA GLY A 84 -7.55 0.70 7.71
C GLY A 84 -7.32 1.81 8.73
N TYR A 85 -6.12 1.81 9.29
CA TYR A 85 -5.71 2.77 10.32
C TYR A 85 -4.38 3.38 9.96
N THR A 86 -4.21 4.66 10.30
CA THR A 86 -2.96 5.38 10.04
C THR A 86 -2.62 6.32 11.18
N THR A 87 -1.33 6.47 11.44
CA THR A 87 -0.79 7.49 12.35
C THR A 87 -0.06 8.60 11.60
N GLY A 88 0.16 8.42 10.31
CA GLY A 88 1.06 9.26 9.53
C GLY A 88 0.45 9.98 8.34
N TYR A 89 -0.87 10.03 8.24
CA TYR A 89 -1.49 10.74 7.13
C TYR A 89 -1.27 12.25 7.24
N SER A 90 -0.81 12.86 6.15
CA SER A 90 -0.71 14.30 6.00
C SER A 90 -1.01 14.67 4.55
N PRO A 91 -1.88 15.68 4.29
CA PRO A 91 -2.19 16.09 2.91
C PRO A 91 -0.97 16.60 2.13
N ASP A 92 0.07 17.04 2.84
CA ASP A 92 1.28 17.62 2.22
C ASP A 92 2.29 16.57 1.78
N ARG A 93 2.07 15.31 2.13
CA ARG A 93 3.02 14.25 1.79
C ARG A 93 2.63 13.54 0.51
N ALA A 94 3.64 13.05 -0.23
CA ALA A 94 3.43 12.26 -1.44
C ALA A 94 2.75 10.92 -1.18
N GLY A 95 2.83 10.43 0.06
CA GLY A 95 2.18 9.19 0.46
C GLY A 95 2.25 8.97 1.95
N PHE A 96 1.64 7.88 2.42
CA PHE A 96 1.59 7.55 3.83
C PHE A 96 1.38 6.07 4.03
N TYR A 97 1.81 5.57 5.20
CA TYR A 97 1.55 4.18 5.59
C TYR A 97 0.18 4.03 6.24
N MET A 98 -0.46 2.90 5.95
CA MET A 98 -1.65 2.48 6.68
C MET A 98 -1.58 0.98 6.95
N VAL A 99 -2.27 0.55 8.01
CA VAL A 99 -2.45 -0.86 8.34
C VAL A 99 -3.88 -1.23 7.96
N PRO A 100 -4.09 -2.26 7.12
CA PRO A 100 -5.44 -2.67 6.75
C PRO A 100 -6.27 -3.07 7.98
N ALA A 101 -7.56 -2.74 7.96
CA ALA A 101 -8.47 -3.14 9.02
C ALA A 101 -8.67 -4.65 9.10
N ASP A 102 -8.40 -5.35 7.99
CA ASP A 102 -8.45 -6.81 7.94
C ASP A 102 -7.07 -7.39 8.31
N LEU A 103 -6.84 -7.64 9.60
CA LEU A 103 -5.56 -8.15 10.10
C LEU A 103 -5.24 -9.56 9.64
N LYS A 104 -6.25 -10.32 9.19
CA LYS A 104 -6.08 -11.69 8.70
C LYS A 104 -5.82 -11.74 7.21
N GLY A 105 -5.92 -10.61 6.51
CA GLY A 105 -5.64 -10.51 5.09
C GLY A 105 -4.16 -10.65 4.77
N ASN A 106 -3.86 -10.65 3.48
CA ASN A 106 -2.50 -10.85 2.99
C ASN A 106 -1.59 -9.64 3.22
N ASN A 107 -2.15 -8.44 3.31
CA ASN A 107 -1.37 -7.20 3.45
C ASN A 107 -1.06 -6.93 4.91
N GLU A 108 0.24 -6.81 5.25
CA GLU A 108 0.67 -6.41 6.59
C GLU A 108 0.57 -4.90 6.78
N ARG A 109 0.98 -4.15 5.78
CA ARG A 109 0.84 -2.70 5.72
C ARG A 109 0.88 -2.25 4.27
N ILE A 110 0.44 -1.03 4.04
CA ILE A 110 0.36 -0.47 2.69
C ILE A 110 0.94 0.95 2.73
N PHE A 111 1.82 1.24 1.77
CA PHE A 111 2.20 2.63 1.50
C PHE A 111 1.32 3.13 0.37
N VAL A 112 0.45 4.09 0.68
CA VAL A 112 -0.50 4.67 -0.28
C VAL A 112 0.14 5.88 -0.94
N VAL A 113 0.13 5.90 -2.28
CA VAL A 113 0.63 7.06 -3.02
C VAL A 113 -0.54 8.03 -3.21
N ALA A 114 -0.41 9.22 -2.62
CA ALA A 114 -1.51 10.18 -2.55
C ALA A 114 -2.05 10.58 -3.92
N SER A 115 -1.18 10.73 -4.92
CA SER A 115 -1.60 11.12 -6.27
C SER A 115 -2.43 10.06 -7.00
N ALA A 116 -2.47 8.83 -6.49
CA ALA A 116 -3.31 7.77 -7.03
C ALA A 116 -4.69 7.70 -6.38
N THR A 117 -4.96 8.54 -5.40
CA THR A 117 -6.21 8.52 -4.65
C THR A 117 -7.21 9.53 -5.23
N GLU A 118 -8.48 9.14 -5.18
CA GLU A 118 -9.60 10.02 -5.54
C GLU A 118 -10.18 10.71 -4.31
N ALA A 119 -10.28 9.99 -3.20
CA ALA A 119 -10.83 10.51 -1.95
C ALA A 119 -10.20 9.82 -0.75
N ILE A 120 -10.00 10.57 0.32
CA ILE A 120 -9.52 10.05 1.60
C ILE A 120 -10.46 10.58 2.68
N GLU A 121 -11.04 9.66 3.47
CA GLU A 121 -11.93 10.00 4.57
C GLU A 121 -11.33 9.53 5.89
N MET A 122 -11.28 10.44 6.86
CA MET A 122 -10.84 10.13 8.22
C MET A 122 -12.04 10.06 9.15
N ALA A 123 -12.08 9.02 9.94
CA ALA A 123 -13.14 8.89 10.95
C ALA A 123 -12.79 9.66 12.22
#